data_744674fc4bb6c02da48c6ed3fcbd5ad1
#
_entry.id   744674fc4bb6c02da48c6ed3fcbd5ad1
#
_cell.length_a   1.000
_cell.length_b   1.000
_cell.length_c   1.000
_cell.angle_alpha   90.00
_cell.angle_beta   90.00
_cell.angle_gamma   90.00
#
_symmetry.space_group_name_H-M   'P 1'
#
loop_
_entity.id
_entity.type
_entity.pdbx_description
1 polymer ?
#
loop_
_entity_poly.entity_id
_entity_poly.type
_entity_poly.pdbx_seq_one_letter_code
_entity_poly.pdbx_strand_id
1 'polypeptide(L)'
;MSKNGKITLIAAGAGFALCLAARIAVIVFFTDMKSGFLYNGNELLCNIMLYAGLAAAAAAAFALTRKEPKDVNPSEKSCLVIGFVTLLAAICAGYEGLAETSALTPSVFLIIMDFAWAVYMAVLAFVVLYNKCITPVLGFCYSIIGVYCVGRGIYSFMNRMVITAVPEYLAEVLGMVLCACYFAMFAKQFSHNEEKFTKPALCFFGVGASVLTISGALGIMLAKLFAPAEIAERITASSKYAELYYQNNQGRFGYIMTFAPYVNIALGLLAAVGVVVSLKSAKSDKQ
;
A
#
# COMPACT_ATOMS: atom_id res chain seq x y z
N MET A 1 -3.83 17.54 -17.77
CA MET A 1 -4.12 17.52 -16.32
C MET A 1 -4.66 18.88 -15.90
N SER A 2 -5.74 18.92 -15.17
CA SER A 2 -6.39 20.14 -14.67
C SER A 2 -5.51 20.84 -13.61
N LYS A 3 -5.82 22.12 -13.28
CA LYS A 3 -5.17 22.83 -12.18
C LYS A 3 -5.39 22.06 -10.84
N ASN A 4 -6.63 21.60 -10.61
CA ASN A 4 -6.98 20.84 -9.41
C ASN A 4 -6.23 19.50 -9.34
N GLY A 5 -6.07 18.79 -10.46
CA GLY A 5 -5.30 17.56 -10.51
C GLY A 5 -3.82 17.77 -10.16
N LYS A 6 -3.21 18.90 -10.57
CA LYS A 6 -1.84 19.24 -10.17
C LYS A 6 -1.75 19.49 -8.65
N ILE A 7 -2.69 20.25 -8.10
CA ILE A 7 -2.74 20.53 -6.65
C ILE A 7 -2.95 19.24 -5.86
N THR A 8 -3.81 18.33 -6.36
CA THR A 8 -4.03 17.00 -5.75
C THR A 8 -2.73 16.20 -5.67
N LEU A 9 -1.93 16.17 -6.74
CA LEU A 9 -0.65 15.46 -6.73
C LEU A 9 0.37 16.11 -5.79
N ILE A 10 0.40 17.44 -5.71
CA ILE A 10 1.27 18.16 -4.75
C ILE A 10 0.85 17.82 -3.32
N ALA A 11 -0.46 17.86 -3.02
CA ALA A 11 -0.98 17.51 -1.70
C ALA A 11 -0.68 16.05 -1.33
N ALA A 12 -0.83 15.12 -2.28
CA ALA A 12 -0.48 13.73 -2.08
C ALA A 12 1.03 13.54 -1.82
N GLY A 13 1.89 14.24 -2.56
CA GLY A 13 3.34 14.22 -2.36
C GLY A 13 3.76 14.81 -1.01
N ALA A 14 3.15 15.91 -0.59
CA ALA A 14 3.38 16.49 0.73
C ALA A 14 2.91 15.56 1.85
N GLY A 15 1.72 14.96 1.72
CA GLY A 15 1.20 13.97 2.66
C GLY A 15 2.10 12.74 2.75
N PHE A 16 2.63 12.26 1.62
CA PHE A 16 3.60 11.17 1.58
C PHE A 16 4.89 11.52 2.34
N ALA A 17 5.48 12.70 2.06
CA ALA A 17 6.70 13.14 2.73
C ALA A 17 6.50 13.27 4.25
N LEU A 18 5.37 13.85 4.69
CA LEU A 18 5.02 13.96 6.11
C LEU A 18 4.83 12.58 6.76
N CYS A 19 4.09 11.67 6.10
CA CYS A 19 3.89 10.31 6.60
C CYS A 19 5.22 9.54 6.70
N LEU A 20 6.08 9.66 5.71
CA LEU A 20 7.38 8.99 5.71
C LEU A 20 8.29 9.53 6.81
N ALA A 21 8.36 10.85 6.97
CA ALA A 21 9.12 11.48 8.04
C ALA A 21 8.60 11.09 9.43
N ALA A 22 7.28 11.13 9.63
CA ALA A 22 6.64 10.69 10.87
C ALA A 22 6.94 9.21 11.15
N ARG A 23 6.92 8.37 10.11
CA ARG A 23 7.21 6.94 10.23
C ARG A 23 8.64 6.68 10.69
N ILE A 24 9.61 7.34 10.06
CA ILE A 24 11.02 7.25 10.46
C ILE A 24 11.19 7.75 11.90
N ALA A 25 10.57 8.87 12.25
CA ALA A 25 10.63 9.43 13.60
C ALA A 25 10.05 8.46 14.64
N VAL A 26 8.89 7.83 14.35
CA VAL A 26 8.29 6.84 15.25
C VAL A 26 9.21 5.64 15.45
N ILE A 27 9.79 5.11 14.38
CA ILE A 27 10.70 3.95 14.46
C ILE A 27 11.97 4.32 15.26
N VAL A 28 12.56 5.48 15.00
CA VAL A 28 13.87 5.85 15.58
C VAL A 28 13.74 6.35 17.02
N PHE A 29 12.72 7.15 17.35
CA PHE A 29 12.64 7.85 18.62
C PHE A 29 11.59 7.31 19.59
N PHE A 30 10.53 6.67 19.09
CA PHE A 30 9.38 6.29 19.91
C PHE A 30 9.16 4.78 20.01
N THR A 31 9.94 3.97 19.29
CA THR A 31 9.81 2.51 19.31
C THR A 31 11.00 1.88 20.03
N ASP A 32 10.73 1.00 20.97
CA ASP A 32 11.77 0.14 21.53
C ASP A 32 12.16 -0.91 20.47
N MET A 33 13.38 -0.79 19.98
CA MET A 33 13.88 -1.67 18.92
C MET A 33 14.04 -3.13 19.34
N LYS A 34 14.07 -3.40 20.64
CA LYS A 34 14.17 -4.79 21.16
C LYS A 34 12.82 -5.49 21.11
N SER A 35 11.76 -4.80 21.50
CA SER A 35 10.41 -5.36 21.59
C SER A 35 9.51 -5.00 20.40
N GLY A 36 9.85 -3.96 19.63
CA GLY A 36 9.00 -3.39 18.57
C GLY A 36 7.81 -2.57 19.10
N PHE A 37 7.69 -2.43 20.44
CA PHE A 37 6.61 -1.68 21.06
C PHE A 37 6.93 -0.19 21.14
N LEU A 38 5.89 0.63 21.09
CA LEU A 38 6.01 2.05 21.40
C LEU A 38 6.35 2.24 22.88
N TYR A 39 7.20 3.23 23.18
CA TYR A 39 7.45 3.63 24.56
C TYR A 39 6.15 4.10 25.22
N ASN A 40 5.92 3.67 26.45
CA ASN A 40 4.71 3.98 27.23
C ASN A 40 4.36 5.48 27.20
N GLY A 41 3.09 5.77 26.92
CA GLY A 41 2.52 7.12 26.91
C GLY A 41 2.61 7.86 25.56
N ASN A 42 3.34 7.33 24.57
CA ASN A 42 3.51 7.99 23.28
C ASN A 42 2.58 7.48 22.16
N GLU A 43 1.76 6.46 22.45
CA GLU A 43 0.91 5.80 21.44
C GLU A 43 -0.01 6.77 20.71
N LEU A 44 -0.69 7.66 21.45
CA LEU A 44 -1.60 8.64 20.88
C LEU A 44 -0.86 9.65 19.98
N LEU A 45 0.29 10.16 20.44
CA LEU A 45 1.12 11.10 19.68
C LEU A 45 1.63 10.47 18.40
N CYS A 46 2.15 9.25 18.47
CA CYS A 46 2.64 8.51 17.32
C CYS A 46 1.53 8.26 16.28
N ASN A 47 0.36 7.86 16.72
CA ASN A 47 -0.79 7.65 15.85
C ASN A 47 -1.25 8.96 15.19
N ILE A 48 -1.29 10.07 15.92
CA ILE A 48 -1.60 11.38 15.35
C ILE A 48 -0.55 11.75 14.29
N MET A 49 0.73 11.61 14.58
CA MET A 49 1.81 11.91 13.62
C MET A 49 1.69 11.08 12.34
N LEU A 50 1.38 9.78 12.47
CA LEU A 50 1.28 8.87 11.33
C LEU A 50 0.06 9.12 10.45
N TYR A 51 -1.09 9.44 11.05
CA TYR A 51 -2.36 9.42 10.33
C TYR A 51 -2.93 10.80 10.00
N ALA A 52 -2.51 11.88 10.68
CA ALA A 52 -3.01 13.22 10.39
C ALA A 52 -2.63 13.69 8.98
N GLY A 53 -1.39 13.50 8.57
CA GLY A 53 -0.91 13.84 7.23
C GLY A 53 -1.61 13.03 6.14
N LEU A 54 -1.85 11.76 6.40
CA LEU A 54 -2.61 10.85 5.53
C LEU A 54 -4.05 11.34 5.34
N ALA A 55 -4.74 11.61 6.44
CA ALA A 55 -6.13 12.05 6.40
C ALA A 55 -6.28 13.39 5.67
N ALA A 56 -5.36 14.33 5.93
CA ALA A 56 -5.36 15.63 5.25
C ALA A 56 -5.13 15.49 3.74
N ALA A 57 -4.15 14.67 3.31
CA ALA A 57 -3.86 14.44 1.90
C ALA A 57 -5.03 13.76 1.16
N ALA A 58 -5.63 12.74 1.77
CA ALA A 58 -6.77 12.04 1.21
C ALA A 58 -8.01 12.94 1.12
N ALA A 59 -8.32 13.70 2.16
CA ALA A 59 -9.43 14.66 2.17
C ALA A 59 -9.24 15.76 1.12
N ALA A 60 -8.01 16.29 0.97
CA ALA A 60 -7.69 17.27 -0.06
C ALA A 60 -7.89 16.67 -1.46
N ALA A 61 -7.45 15.42 -1.68
CA ALA A 61 -7.67 14.73 -2.95
C ALA A 61 -9.16 14.59 -3.28
N PHE A 62 -9.98 14.21 -2.31
CA PHE A 62 -11.44 14.13 -2.48
C PHE A 62 -12.05 15.48 -2.82
N ALA A 63 -11.74 16.51 -2.04
CA ALA A 63 -12.33 17.85 -2.20
C ALA A 63 -11.98 18.50 -3.54
N LEU A 64 -10.72 18.37 -3.97
CA LEU A 64 -10.21 18.97 -5.21
C LEU A 64 -10.74 18.26 -6.46
N THR A 65 -10.98 16.95 -6.40
CA THR A 65 -11.44 16.17 -7.56
C THR A 65 -12.95 16.14 -7.72
N ARG A 66 -13.70 16.59 -6.70
CA ARG A 66 -15.18 16.61 -6.72
C ARG A 66 -15.78 17.38 -7.90
N LYS A 67 -15.09 18.39 -8.40
CA LYS A 67 -15.53 19.26 -9.51
C LYS A 67 -14.93 18.87 -10.86
N GLU A 68 -14.16 17.80 -10.94
CA GLU A 68 -13.53 17.36 -12.19
C GLU A 68 -14.49 16.51 -13.03
N PRO A 69 -14.29 16.47 -14.39
CA PRO A 69 -15.05 15.60 -15.29
C PRO A 69 -14.98 14.14 -14.81
N LYS A 70 -16.08 13.42 -14.99
CA LYS A 70 -16.22 12.04 -14.54
C LYS A 70 -15.51 11.07 -15.46
N ASP A 71 -15.62 11.29 -16.76
CA ASP A 71 -15.13 10.38 -17.79
C ASP A 71 -13.60 10.26 -17.75
N VAL A 72 -13.14 9.03 -17.68
CA VAL A 72 -11.72 8.69 -17.67
C VAL A 72 -11.42 7.78 -18.85
N ASN A 73 -10.84 8.37 -19.91
CA ASN A 73 -10.32 7.62 -21.04
C ASN A 73 -8.79 7.58 -20.96
N PRO A 74 -8.21 6.49 -20.43
CA PRO A 74 -6.76 6.38 -20.30
C PRO A 74 -6.13 6.27 -21.70
N SER A 75 -5.04 7.04 -21.91
CA SER A 75 -4.25 6.89 -23.12
C SER A 75 -3.54 5.53 -23.15
N GLU A 76 -3.18 5.06 -24.36
CA GLU A 76 -2.41 3.82 -24.54
C GLU A 76 -1.17 3.77 -23.62
N LYS A 77 -0.41 4.87 -23.56
CA LYS A 77 0.75 4.99 -22.68
C LYS A 77 0.39 4.81 -21.20
N SER A 78 -0.76 5.32 -20.78
CA SER A 78 -1.23 5.16 -19.39
C SER A 78 -1.60 3.71 -19.08
N CYS A 79 -2.22 3.01 -20.03
CA CYS A 79 -2.54 1.59 -19.90
C CYS A 79 -1.27 0.75 -19.81
N LEU A 80 -0.26 1.04 -20.63
CA LEU A 80 1.04 0.37 -20.55
C LEU A 80 1.69 0.54 -19.17
N VAL A 81 1.68 1.75 -18.60
CA VAL A 81 2.22 1.99 -17.26
C VAL A 81 1.47 1.18 -16.21
N ILE A 82 0.13 1.16 -16.26
CA ILE A 82 -0.67 0.34 -15.33
C ILE A 82 -0.31 -1.15 -15.48
N GLY A 83 -0.20 -1.65 -16.72
CA GLY A 83 0.17 -3.03 -17.00
C GLY A 83 1.55 -3.39 -16.41
N PHE A 84 2.56 -2.53 -16.62
CA PHE A 84 3.90 -2.75 -16.05
C PHE A 84 3.90 -2.74 -14.51
N VAL A 85 3.18 -1.82 -13.87
CA VAL A 85 3.11 -1.78 -12.40
C VAL A 85 2.32 -2.97 -11.86
N THR A 86 1.29 -3.45 -12.58
CA THR A 86 0.58 -4.69 -12.23
C THR A 86 1.50 -5.91 -12.34
N LEU A 87 2.37 -5.96 -13.37
CA LEU A 87 3.36 -7.02 -13.49
C LEU A 87 4.39 -6.97 -12.35
N LEU A 88 4.83 -5.77 -11.97
CA LEU A 88 5.70 -5.60 -10.80
C LEU A 88 5.02 -6.13 -9.53
N ALA A 89 3.74 -5.84 -9.32
CA ALA A 89 2.98 -6.35 -8.19
C ALA A 89 2.88 -7.89 -8.21
N ALA A 90 2.73 -8.49 -9.39
CA ALA A 90 2.76 -9.94 -9.56
C ALA A 90 4.11 -10.55 -9.14
N ILE A 91 5.22 -9.94 -9.57
CA ILE A 91 6.58 -10.37 -9.20
C ILE A 91 6.79 -10.26 -7.69
N CYS A 92 6.36 -9.14 -7.08
CA CYS A 92 6.47 -8.94 -5.64
C CYS A 92 5.66 -9.97 -4.85
N ALA A 93 4.42 -10.29 -5.28
CA ALA A 93 3.59 -11.31 -4.64
C ALA A 93 4.23 -12.71 -4.75
N GLY A 94 4.76 -13.07 -5.93
CA GLY A 94 5.48 -14.34 -6.12
C GLY A 94 6.73 -14.43 -5.24
N TYR A 95 7.47 -13.33 -5.11
CA TYR A 95 8.64 -13.25 -4.23
C TYR A 95 8.27 -13.43 -2.75
N GLU A 96 7.22 -12.76 -2.28
CA GLU A 96 6.75 -12.92 -0.91
C GLU A 96 6.24 -14.34 -0.64
N GLY A 97 5.52 -14.95 -1.59
CA GLY A 97 5.12 -16.35 -1.51
C GLY A 97 6.33 -17.31 -1.39
N LEU A 98 7.40 -17.07 -2.18
CA LEU A 98 8.65 -17.83 -2.05
C LEU A 98 9.34 -17.59 -0.70
N ALA A 99 9.38 -16.34 -0.24
CA ALA A 99 9.98 -16.01 1.04
C ALA A 99 9.23 -16.68 2.20
N GLU A 100 7.89 -16.73 2.14
CA GLU A 100 7.06 -17.41 3.14
C GLU A 100 7.33 -18.92 3.19
N THR A 101 7.66 -19.58 2.06
CA THR A 101 8.04 -21.00 2.07
C THR A 101 9.32 -21.27 2.85
N SER A 102 10.19 -20.28 2.97
CA SER A 102 11.46 -20.36 3.68
C SER A 102 11.35 -19.92 5.15
N ALA A 103 10.16 -19.50 5.58
CA ALA A 103 9.93 -19.08 6.97
C ALA A 103 9.98 -20.30 7.92
N LEU A 104 10.40 -20.09 9.17
CA LEU A 104 10.46 -21.16 10.18
C LEU A 104 9.08 -21.76 10.50
N THR A 105 8.04 -20.96 10.38
CA THR A 105 6.64 -21.39 10.52
C THR A 105 5.83 -20.91 9.31
N PRO A 106 5.96 -21.57 8.16
CA PRO A 106 5.33 -21.12 6.94
C PRO A 106 3.79 -21.17 7.05
N SER A 107 3.13 -20.10 6.64
CA SER A 107 1.68 -20.08 6.52
C SER A 107 1.26 -20.61 5.15
N VAL A 108 0.74 -21.82 5.11
CA VAL A 108 0.21 -22.43 3.88
C VAL A 108 -0.84 -21.52 3.21
N PHE A 109 -1.66 -20.85 4.02
CA PHE A 109 -2.67 -19.91 3.50
C PHE A 109 -2.01 -18.74 2.74
N LEU A 110 -0.99 -18.09 3.31
CA LEU A 110 -0.28 -16.99 2.64
C LEU A 110 0.43 -17.47 1.39
N ILE A 111 1.11 -18.61 1.46
CA ILE A 111 1.83 -19.17 0.31
C ILE A 111 0.87 -19.38 -0.87
N ILE A 112 -0.24 -20.08 -0.65
CA ILE A 112 -1.24 -20.34 -1.70
C ILE A 112 -1.81 -19.02 -2.21
N MET A 113 -2.16 -18.11 -1.31
CA MET A 113 -2.75 -16.83 -1.66
C MET A 113 -1.78 -16.00 -2.51
N ASP A 114 -0.52 -15.84 -2.10
CA ASP A 114 0.45 -15.00 -2.79
C ASP A 114 0.82 -15.58 -4.17
N PHE A 115 0.97 -16.90 -4.32
CA PHE A 115 1.19 -17.51 -5.63
C PHE A 115 -0.03 -17.43 -6.56
N ALA A 116 -1.23 -17.69 -6.04
CA ALA A 116 -2.45 -17.56 -6.83
C ALA A 116 -2.62 -16.12 -7.36
N TRP A 117 -2.35 -15.12 -6.52
CA TRP A 117 -2.42 -13.72 -6.91
C TRP A 117 -1.28 -13.29 -7.82
N ALA A 118 -0.07 -13.81 -7.63
CA ALA A 118 1.03 -13.56 -8.55
C ALA A 118 0.66 -14.00 -9.98
N VAL A 119 0.13 -15.21 -10.13
CA VAL A 119 -0.34 -15.71 -11.44
C VAL A 119 -1.49 -14.86 -11.98
N TYR A 120 -2.49 -14.56 -11.14
CA TYR A 120 -3.63 -13.73 -11.56
C TYR A 120 -3.20 -12.34 -12.04
N MET A 121 -2.38 -11.62 -11.26
CA MET A 121 -1.89 -10.31 -11.62
C MET A 121 -0.97 -10.34 -12.84
N ALA A 122 -0.17 -11.39 -13.01
CA ALA A 122 0.65 -11.56 -14.21
C ALA A 122 -0.22 -11.69 -15.47
N VAL A 123 -1.23 -12.56 -15.44
CA VAL A 123 -2.18 -12.72 -16.56
C VAL A 123 -2.89 -11.40 -16.86
N LEU A 124 -3.40 -10.72 -15.83
CA LEU A 124 -4.07 -9.41 -15.98
C LEU A 124 -3.13 -8.37 -16.59
N ALA A 125 -1.88 -8.31 -16.14
CA ALA A 125 -0.86 -7.41 -16.66
C ALA A 125 -0.60 -7.68 -18.15
N PHE A 126 -0.39 -8.95 -18.54
CA PHE A 126 -0.19 -9.32 -19.95
C PHE A 126 -1.36 -8.95 -20.82
N VAL A 127 -2.60 -9.17 -20.37
CA VAL A 127 -3.79 -8.79 -21.12
C VAL A 127 -3.88 -7.27 -21.33
N VAL A 128 -3.57 -6.46 -20.28
CA VAL A 128 -3.54 -4.99 -20.37
C VAL A 128 -2.42 -4.51 -21.29
N LEU A 129 -1.23 -5.11 -21.19
CA LEU A 129 -0.08 -4.75 -22.02
C LEU A 129 -0.31 -5.10 -23.50
N TYR A 130 -0.96 -6.23 -23.78
CA TYR A 130 -1.28 -6.66 -25.13
C TYR A 130 -2.35 -5.78 -25.78
N ASN A 131 -3.47 -5.55 -25.07
CA ASN A 131 -4.60 -4.77 -25.58
C ASN A 131 -4.32 -3.26 -25.56
N LYS A 132 -3.37 -2.80 -24.74
CA LYS A 132 -3.03 -1.38 -24.53
C LYS A 132 -4.22 -0.50 -24.13
N CYS A 133 -5.27 -1.10 -23.63
CA CYS A 133 -6.49 -0.43 -23.16
C CYS A 133 -7.06 -1.15 -21.93
N ILE A 134 -7.84 -0.44 -21.13
CA ILE A 134 -8.61 -1.00 -20.03
C ILE A 134 -10.07 -1.02 -20.44
N THR A 135 -10.54 -2.19 -20.83
CA THR A 135 -11.96 -2.42 -21.12
C THR A 135 -12.77 -2.48 -19.83
N PRO A 136 -14.11 -2.32 -19.85
CA PRO A 136 -14.95 -2.48 -18.67
C PRO A 136 -14.77 -3.81 -17.96
N VAL A 137 -14.56 -4.90 -18.71
CA VAL A 137 -14.29 -6.23 -18.16
C VAL A 137 -12.95 -6.25 -17.41
N LEU A 138 -11.89 -5.66 -17.99
CA LEU A 138 -10.60 -5.55 -17.33
C LEU A 138 -10.67 -4.66 -16.09
N GLY A 139 -11.44 -3.56 -16.15
CA GLY A 139 -11.74 -2.73 -14.99
C GLY A 139 -12.34 -3.56 -13.85
N PHE A 140 -13.33 -4.40 -14.15
CA PHE A 140 -13.90 -5.33 -13.17
C PHE A 140 -12.88 -6.35 -12.65
N CYS A 141 -12.02 -6.88 -13.51
CA CYS A 141 -10.94 -7.79 -13.09
C CYS A 141 -10.00 -7.14 -12.05
N TYR A 142 -9.74 -5.82 -12.14
CA TYR A 142 -8.96 -5.14 -11.11
C TYR A 142 -9.63 -5.15 -9.73
N SER A 143 -10.96 -5.24 -9.61
CA SER A 143 -11.63 -5.34 -8.30
C SER A 143 -11.25 -6.62 -7.55
N ILE A 144 -10.90 -7.67 -8.27
CA ILE A 144 -10.48 -8.95 -7.68
C ILE A 144 -9.16 -8.79 -6.91
N ILE A 145 -8.28 -7.84 -7.30
CA ILE A 145 -7.10 -7.49 -6.51
C ILE A 145 -7.53 -6.96 -5.13
N GLY A 146 -8.67 -6.27 -5.05
CA GLY A 146 -9.25 -5.86 -3.78
C GLY A 146 -9.57 -7.04 -2.85
N VAL A 147 -10.02 -8.17 -3.40
CA VAL A 147 -10.27 -9.40 -2.61
C VAL A 147 -8.97 -9.92 -2.00
N TYR A 148 -7.87 -9.92 -2.75
CA TYR A 148 -6.55 -10.24 -2.22
C TYR A 148 -6.16 -9.30 -1.06
N CYS A 149 -6.33 -8.00 -1.23
CA CYS A 149 -6.06 -7.02 -0.17
C CYS A 149 -6.88 -7.31 1.09
N VAL A 150 -8.18 -7.63 0.95
CA VAL A 150 -9.04 -8.03 2.07
C VAL A 150 -8.53 -9.29 2.74
N GLY A 151 -8.23 -10.34 1.98
CA GLY A 151 -7.70 -11.61 2.51
C GLY A 151 -6.42 -11.40 3.31
N ARG A 152 -5.50 -10.62 2.76
CA ARG A 152 -4.24 -10.27 3.41
C ARG A 152 -4.43 -9.41 4.65
N GLY A 153 -5.34 -8.43 4.58
CA GLY A 153 -5.72 -7.59 5.71
C GLY A 153 -6.34 -8.39 6.86
N ILE A 154 -7.24 -9.31 6.56
CA ILE A 154 -7.84 -10.22 7.56
C ILE A 154 -6.76 -11.10 8.19
N TYR A 155 -5.89 -11.68 7.37
CA TYR A 155 -4.80 -12.51 7.88
C TYR A 155 -3.88 -11.72 8.83
N SER A 156 -3.46 -10.51 8.43
CA SER A 156 -2.64 -9.63 9.27
C SER A 156 -3.36 -9.24 10.55
N PHE A 157 -4.66 -8.91 10.46
CA PHE A 157 -5.48 -8.60 11.62
C PHE A 157 -5.55 -9.78 12.61
N MET A 158 -5.90 -10.97 12.13
CA MET A 158 -6.08 -12.13 13.00
C MET A 158 -4.78 -12.64 13.64
N ASN A 159 -3.66 -12.55 12.92
CA ASN A 159 -2.40 -13.14 13.37
C ASN A 159 -1.46 -12.14 14.05
N ARG A 160 -1.63 -10.83 13.82
CA ARG A 160 -0.67 -9.81 14.27
C ARG A 160 -1.28 -8.76 15.19
N MET A 161 -2.59 -8.42 15.04
CA MET A 161 -3.26 -7.39 15.85
C MET A 161 -3.54 -7.80 17.30
N VAL A 162 -3.19 -9.03 17.70
CA VAL A 162 -3.16 -9.39 19.13
C VAL A 162 -2.21 -8.47 19.92
N ILE A 163 -1.26 -7.83 19.21
CA ILE A 163 -0.30 -6.88 19.79
C ILE A 163 -0.62 -5.50 19.23
N THR A 164 -1.59 -4.81 19.82
CA THR A 164 -2.08 -3.49 19.40
C THR A 164 -1.04 -2.36 19.53
N ALA A 165 0.01 -2.57 20.30
CA ALA A 165 1.05 -1.58 20.57
C ALA A 165 2.11 -1.47 19.45
N VAL A 166 1.99 -2.23 18.35
CA VAL A 166 2.91 -2.15 17.21
C VAL A 166 2.24 -1.39 16.06
N PRO A 167 2.66 -0.12 15.81
CA PRO A 167 1.99 0.76 14.83
C PRO A 167 2.07 0.23 13.39
N GLU A 168 3.07 -0.63 13.11
CA GLU A 168 3.25 -1.28 11.81
C GLU A 168 2.06 -2.14 11.41
N TYR A 169 1.49 -2.87 12.33
CA TYR A 169 0.37 -3.78 12.06
C TYR A 169 -0.90 -3.02 11.71
N LEU A 170 -1.18 -1.96 12.46
CA LEU A 170 -2.34 -1.11 12.17
C LEU A 170 -2.18 -0.45 10.79
N ALA A 171 -0.98 0.04 10.46
CA ALA A 171 -0.70 0.65 9.17
C ALA A 171 -0.86 -0.35 8.02
N GLU A 172 -0.41 -1.60 8.19
CA GLU A 172 -0.57 -2.66 7.19
C GLU A 172 -2.05 -2.98 6.96
N VAL A 173 -2.81 -3.22 8.02
CA VAL A 173 -4.25 -3.53 7.91
C VAL A 173 -5.01 -2.37 7.27
N LEU A 174 -4.81 -1.13 7.72
CA LEU A 174 -5.45 0.04 7.13
C LEU A 174 -5.02 0.25 5.67
N GLY A 175 -3.75 0.02 5.34
CA GLY A 175 -3.23 0.07 3.98
C GLY A 175 -3.95 -0.91 3.07
N MET A 176 -4.14 -2.15 3.51
CA MET A 176 -4.88 -3.18 2.76
C MET A 176 -6.36 -2.83 2.59
N VAL A 177 -7.02 -2.31 3.61
CA VAL A 177 -8.41 -1.84 3.53
C VAL A 177 -8.53 -0.69 2.52
N LEU A 178 -7.63 0.29 2.57
CA LEU A 178 -7.63 1.40 1.60
C LEU A 178 -7.35 0.92 0.18
N CYS A 179 -6.44 -0.04 -0.02
CA CYS A 179 -6.21 -0.68 -1.31
C CYS A 179 -7.46 -1.40 -1.82
N ALA A 180 -8.14 -2.16 -0.99
CA ALA A 180 -9.37 -2.86 -1.36
C ALA A 180 -10.45 -1.87 -1.81
N CYS A 181 -10.68 -0.81 -1.04
CA CYS A 181 -11.62 0.26 -1.41
C CYS A 181 -11.20 0.96 -2.71
N TYR A 182 -9.90 1.21 -2.90
CA TYR A 182 -9.36 1.79 -4.13
C TYR A 182 -9.67 0.91 -5.34
N PHE A 183 -9.40 -0.40 -5.30
CA PHE A 183 -9.66 -1.29 -6.43
C PHE A 183 -11.14 -1.44 -6.74
N ALA A 184 -12.02 -1.40 -5.74
CA ALA A 184 -13.46 -1.34 -5.94
C ALA A 184 -13.88 -0.04 -6.68
N MET A 185 -13.33 1.11 -6.30
CA MET A 185 -13.60 2.37 -6.99
C MET A 185 -12.97 2.42 -8.38
N PHE A 186 -11.79 1.82 -8.55
CA PHE A 186 -11.12 1.67 -9.85
C PHE A 186 -12.00 0.87 -10.82
N ALA A 187 -12.50 -0.28 -10.37
CA ALA A 187 -13.43 -1.08 -11.18
C ALA A 187 -14.68 -0.29 -11.57
N LYS A 188 -15.29 0.43 -10.64
CA LYS A 188 -16.47 1.26 -10.87
C LYS A 188 -16.16 2.38 -11.88
N GLN A 189 -15.00 3.00 -11.81
CA GLN A 189 -14.57 4.07 -12.71
C GLN A 189 -14.40 3.56 -14.17
N PHE A 190 -13.80 2.38 -14.34
CA PHE A 190 -13.50 1.83 -15.68
C PHE A 190 -14.61 0.94 -16.23
N SER A 191 -15.64 0.59 -15.45
CA SER A 191 -16.82 -0.15 -15.93
C SER A 191 -17.93 0.73 -16.54
N HIS A 192 -17.67 2.03 -16.74
CA HIS A 192 -18.64 3.04 -17.21
C HIS A 192 -19.88 3.21 -16.31
N ASN A 193 -19.79 2.74 -15.06
CA ASN A 193 -20.85 2.92 -14.06
C ASN A 193 -20.53 4.13 -13.17
N GLU A 194 -20.34 5.29 -13.80
CA GLU A 194 -19.81 6.48 -13.16
C GLU A 194 -20.88 7.27 -12.41
N GLU A 195 -20.80 7.24 -11.09
CA GLU A 195 -21.58 8.14 -10.25
C GLU A 195 -20.78 9.41 -9.92
N LYS A 196 -21.49 10.43 -9.43
CA LYS A 196 -20.92 11.74 -9.08
C LYS A 196 -19.69 11.67 -8.16
N PHE A 197 -19.60 10.66 -7.31
CA PHE A 197 -18.56 10.52 -6.30
C PHE A 197 -17.51 9.46 -6.63
N THR A 198 -17.62 8.73 -7.74
CA THR A 198 -16.69 7.63 -8.08
C THR A 198 -15.25 8.13 -8.18
N LYS A 199 -15.00 9.17 -9.00
CA LYS A 199 -13.65 9.73 -9.17
C LYS A 199 -13.08 10.36 -7.89
N PRO A 200 -13.82 11.19 -7.13
CA PRO A 200 -13.35 11.68 -5.83
C PRO A 200 -13.01 10.55 -4.84
N ALA A 201 -13.85 9.52 -4.76
CA ALA A 201 -13.61 8.37 -3.89
C ALA A 201 -12.37 7.57 -4.34
N LEU A 202 -12.19 7.36 -5.65
CA LEU A 202 -10.99 6.74 -6.20
C LEU A 202 -9.73 7.51 -5.80
N CYS A 203 -9.75 8.84 -5.93
CA CYS A 203 -8.62 9.67 -5.54
C CYS A 203 -8.38 9.65 -4.03
N PHE A 204 -9.44 9.68 -3.22
CA PHE A 204 -9.34 9.58 -1.76
C PHE A 204 -8.68 8.27 -1.33
N PHE A 205 -9.25 7.15 -1.75
CA PHE A 205 -8.71 5.83 -1.39
C PHE A 205 -7.36 5.56 -2.03
N GLY A 206 -7.16 5.99 -3.27
CA GLY A 206 -5.90 5.80 -3.98
C GLY A 206 -4.73 6.58 -3.37
N VAL A 207 -4.95 7.85 -2.99
CA VAL A 207 -3.95 8.64 -2.27
C VAL A 207 -3.71 8.03 -0.88
N GLY A 208 -4.78 7.70 -0.16
CA GLY A 208 -4.67 7.05 1.15
C GLY A 208 -3.89 5.74 1.09
N ALA A 209 -4.24 4.85 0.17
CA ALA A 209 -3.57 3.58 -0.03
C ALA A 209 -2.10 3.77 -0.39
N SER A 210 -1.79 4.60 -1.40
CA SER A 210 -0.42 4.81 -1.86
C SER A 210 0.47 5.44 -0.78
N VAL A 211 -0.02 6.46 -0.10
CA VAL A 211 0.74 7.13 0.96
C VAL A 211 1.03 6.17 2.09
N LEU A 212 0.02 5.45 2.58
CA LEU A 212 0.19 4.59 3.76
C LEU A 212 1.04 3.36 3.48
N THR A 213 0.79 2.65 2.37
CA THR A 213 1.51 1.41 2.07
C THR A 213 2.96 1.68 1.69
N ILE A 214 3.23 2.70 0.87
CA ILE A 214 4.60 3.02 0.44
C ILE A 214 5.40 3.62 1.61
N SER A 215 4.83 4.60 2.36
CA SER A 215 5.55 5.20 3.49
C SER A 215 5.80 4.20 4.62
N GLY A 216 4.86 3.29 4.86
CA GLY A 216 5.02 2.22 5.84
C GLY A 216 6.21 1.32 5.50
N ALA A 217 6.25 0.82 4.27
CA ALA A 217 7.32 -0.06 3.81
C ALA A 217 8.68 0.65 3.69
N LEU A 218 8.72 1.83 3.04
CA LEU A 218 9.95 2.62 2.89
C LEU A 218 10.47 3.11 4.24
N GLY A 219 9.60 3.47 5.18
CA GLY A 219 9.99 3.90 6.51
C GLY A 219 10.84 2.86 7.22
N ILE A 220 10.42 1.59 7.17
CA ILE A 220 11.17 0.46 7.73
C ILE A 220 12.51 0.27 6.99
N MET A 221 12.48 0.31 5.66
CA MET A 221 13.70 0.14 4.85
C MET A 221 14.72 1.25 5.10
N LEU A 222 14.27 2.51 5.15
CA LEU A 222 15.14 3.65 5.39
C LEU A 222 15.65 3.68 6.83
N ALA A 223 14.84 3.36 7.82
CA ALA A 223 15.29 3.25 9.20
C ALA A 223 16.43 2.22 9.35
N LYS A 224 16.36 1.10 8.62
CA LYS A 224 17.46 0.12 8.58
C LYS A 224 18.73 0.65 7.93
N LEU A 225 18.61 1.47 6.86
CA LEU A 225 19.76 1.99 6.12
C LEU A 225 20.47 3.14 6.86
N PHE A 226 19.71 4.00 7.54
CA PHE A 226 20.22 5.21 8.19
C PHE A 226 20.33 5.08 9.71
N ALA A 227 20.01 3.89 10.26
CA ALA A 227 20.16 3.67 11.70
C ALA A 227 21.62 3.81 12.12
N PRO A 228 21.95 4.62 13.15
CA PRO A 228 23.27 4.61 13.77
C PRO A 228 23.69 3.19 14.17
N ALA A 229 25.00 2.94 14.26
CA ALA A 229 25.54 1.61 14.60
C ALA A 229 24.90 1.01 15.87
N GLU A 230 24.58 1.84 16.87
CA GLU A 230 23.85 1.45 18.08
C GLU A 230 22.44 0.93 17.80
N ILE A 231 21.73 1.50 16.81
CA ILE A 231 20.40 1.01 16.39
C ILE A 231 20.57 -0.25 15.56
N ALA A 232 21.61 -0.35 14.73
CA ALA A 232 21.92 -1.58 13.99
C ALA A 232 22.27 -2.73 14.95
N GLU A 233 23.00 -2.46 16.02
CA GLU A 233 23.30 -3.43 17.06
C GLU A 233 22.05 -3.84 17.85
N ARG A 234 21.16 -2.89 18.14
CA ARG A 234 19.84 -3.16 18.75
C ARG A 234 18.92 -3.94 17.80
N ILE A 235 18.92 -3.64 16.50
CA ILE A 235 18.17 -4.41 15.48
C ILE A 235 18.74 -5.83 15.41
N THR A 236 20.06 -6.02 15.48
CA THR A 236 20.70 -7.32 15.47
C THR A 236 20.46 -8.07 16.78
N ALA A 237 20.46 -7.37 17.91
CA ALA A 237 20.09 -7.93 19.22
C ALA A 237 18.58 -8.25 19.29
N SER A 238 17.72 -7.45 18.64
CA SER A 238 16.30 -7.76 18.53
C SER A 238 16.03 -8.92 17.59
N SER A 239 16.87 -9.15 16.58
CA SER A 239 16.79 -10.38 15.75
C SER A 239 17.15 -11.62 16.58
N LYS A 240 18.09 -11.50 17.51
CA LYS A 240 18.43 -12.56 18.47
C LYS A 240 17.35 -12.74 19.56
N TYR A 241 16.72 -11.68 20.00
CA TYR A 241 15.55 -11.69 20.88
C TYR A 241 14.27 -12.06 20.11
N ALA A 242 14.16 -11.65 18.86
CA ALA A 242 13.14 -12.14 17.94
C ALA A 242 13.33 -13.63 17.70
N GLU A 243 14.54 -14.14 17.61
CA GLU A 243 14.85 -15.57 17.50
C GLU A 243 14.49 -16.33 18.78
N LEU A 244 14.72 -15.76 19.97
CA LEU A 244 14.30 -16.31 21.27
C LEU A 244 12.79 -16.16 21.54
N TYR A 245 12.20 -15.03 21.20
CA TYR A 245 10.75 -14.81 21.22
C TYR A 245 10.04 -15.60 20.13
N TYR A 246 10.73 -15.83 19.03
CA TYR A 246 10.38 -16.66 17.92
C TYR A 246 10.31 -18.15 18.33
N GLN A 247 11.32 -18.67 19.01
CA GLN A 247 11.32 -20.04 19.55
C GLN A 247 10.19 -20.25 20.57
N ASN A 248 9.86 -19.23 21.38
CA ASN A 248 8.81 -19.31 22.40
C ASN A 248 7.39 -18.99 21.91
N ASN A 249 7.23 -18.18 20.86
CA ASN A 249 5.93 -17.68 20.35
C ASN A 249 5.67 -17.97 18.88
N GLN A 250 6.21 -19.05 18.32
CA GLN A 250 5.96 -19.50 16.95
C GLN A 250 6.32 -18.48 15.85
N GLY A 251 7.39 -17.76 15.98
CA GLY A 251 8.03 -17.14 14.84
C GLY A 251 7.42 -15.90 14.22
N ARG A 252 6.44 -15.29 14.84
CA ARG A 252 5.66 -14.19 14.25
C ARG A 252 6.40 -12.85 14.19
N PHE A 253 7.41 -12.63 15.01
CA PHE A 253 8.09 -11.33 15.15
C PHE A 253 9.26 -11.11 14.16
N GLY A 254 10.02 -12.15 13.82
CA GLY A 254 11.17 -12.07 12.92
C GLY A 254 10.79 -11.71 11.49
N TYR A 255 9.57 -12.07 11.05
CA TYR A 255 9.03 -11.81 9.74
C TYR A 255 8.95 -10.30 9.40
N ILE A 256 8.58 -9.46 10.37
CA ILE A 256 8.38 -8.02 10.15
C ILE A 256 9.68 -7.25 10.02
N MET A 257 10.73 -7.71 10.72
CA MET A 257 12.03 -7.06 10.70
C MET A 257 12.91 -7.50 9.52
N THR A 258 12.66 -8.68 8.93
CA THR A 258 13.50 -9.23 7.87
C THR A 258 12.94 -9.00 6.46
N PHE A 259 11.62 -8.91 6.30
CA PHE A 259 11.01 -8.75 4.98
C PHE A 259 10.45 -7.34 4.81
N ALA A 260 10.99 -6.61 3.81
CA ALA A 260 10.31 -5.43 3.33
C ALA A 260 9.02 -5.90 2.64
N PRO A 261 7.86 -5.30 2.95
CA PRO A 261 6.61 -5.67 2.32
C PRO A 261 6.57 -5.15 0.88
N TYR A 262 7.29 -5.83 -0.03
CA TYR A 262 7.39 -5.42 -1.44
C TYR A 262 6.03 -5.36 -2.12
N VAL A 263 5.12 -6.28 -1.77
CA VAL A 263 3.73 -6.26 -2.27
C VAL A 263 3.03 -4.97 -1.86
N ASN A 264 3.23 -4.49 -0.63
CA ASN A 264 2.61 -3.24 -0.16
C ASN A 264 3.11 -2.04 -0.97
N ILE A 265 4.41 -1.98 -1.29
CA ILE A 265 4.97 -0.94 -2.16
C ILE A 265 4.35 -1.04 -3.55
N ALA A 266 4.30 -2.23 -4.13
CA ALA A 266 3.80 -2.44 -5.48
C ALA A 266 2.30 -2.12 -5.61
N LEU A 267 1.47 -2.51 -4.64
CA LEU A 267 0.06 -2.15 -4.58
C LEU A 267 -0.13 -0.64 -4.39
N GLY A 268 0.67 -0.01 -3.54
CA GLY A 268 0.68 1.44 -3.36
C GLY A 268 1.07 2.19 -4.62
N LEU A 269 2.08 1.71 -5.36
CA LEU A 269 2.47 2.25 -6.66
C LEU A 269 1.35 2.09 -7.69
N LEU A 270 0.68 0.95 -7.72
CA LEU A 270 -0.45 0.71 -8.62
C LEU A 270 -1.60 1.68 -8.30
N ALA A 271 -1.89 1.92 -7.03
CA ALA A 271 -2.87 2.92 -6.61
C ALA A 271 -2.45 4.34 -7.02
N ALA A 272 -1.20 4.72 -6.80
CA ALA A 272 -0.67 6.03 -7.19
C ALA A 272 -0.77 6.26 -8.71
N VAL A 273 -0.34 5.28 -9.51
CA VAL A 273 -0.42 5.34 -10.97
C VAL A 273 -1.86 5.46 -11.44
N GLY A 274 -2.78 4.70 -10.88
CA GLY A 274 -4.20 4.78 -11.23
C GLY A 274 -4.82 6.14 -10.90
N VAL A 275 -4.45 6.76 -9.78
CA VAL A 275 -4.84 8.15 -9.45
C VAL A 275 -4.28 9.13 -10.50
N VAL A 276 -2.99 9.03 -10.84
CA VAL A 276 -2.37 9.90 -11.86
C VAL A 276 -3.06 9.75 -13.22
N VAL A 277 -3.37 8.53 -13.63
CA VAL A 277 -4.07 8.24 -14.89
C VAL A 277 -5.47 8.86 -14.87
N SER A 278 -6.22 8.67 -13.79
CA SER A 278 -7.55 9.25 -13.61
C SER A 278 -7.53 10.79 -13.67
N LEU A 279 -6.48 11.44 -13.13
CA LEU A 279 -6.33 12.90 -13.18
C LEU A 279 -5.86 13.43 -14.54
N LYS A 280 -5.12 12.63 -15.32
CA LYS A 280 -4.63 13.04 -16.68
C LYS A 280 -5.70 12.97 -17.73
N SER A 281 -6.60 12.00 -17.66
CA SER A 281 -7.66 11.77 -18.67
C SER A 281 -8.65 12.92 -18.84
N ALA A 282 -8.78 13.81 -17.87
CA ALA A 282 -9.73 14.92 -17.85
C ALA A 282 -9.48 16.01 -18.93
N LYS A 283 -8.51 15.85 -19.83
CA LYS A 283 -8.07 16.91 -20.76
C LYS A 283 -8.47 16.68 -22.24
N SER A 284 -9.06 15.53 -22.58
CA SER A 284 -9.29 15.16 -23.99
C SER A 284 -10.53 15.82 -24.66
N ASP A 285 -11.41 16.48 -23.91
CA ASP A 285 -12.70 16.95 -24.46
C ASP A 285 -12.74 18.46 -24.77
N LYS A 286 -11.59 19.07 -25.06
CA LYS A 286 -11.51 20.45 -25.56
C LYS A 286 -10.58 20.53 -26.78
N GLN A 287 -10.88 19.79 -27.82
CA GLN A 287 -10.46 20.07 -29.19
C GLN A 287 -11.62 19.86 -30.16
#